data_34170331c934e8cb41b00ed365700975
#
_entry.id   34170331c934e8cb41b00ed365700975
#
_cell.length_a   1.000
_cell.length_b   1.000
_cell.length_c   1.000
_cell.angle_alpha   90.00
_cell.angle_beta   90.00
_cell.angle_gamma   90.00
#
_symmetry.space_group_name_H-M   'P 1'
#
loop_
_entity.id
_entity.type
_entity.pdbx_description
1 polymer ?
#
loop_
_entity_poly.entity_id
_entity_poly.type
_entity_poly.pdbx_seq_one_letter_code
_entity_poly.pdbx_strand_id
1 'polypeptide(L)' 'MLVTGGAGFIGSHLVELLVDNGHKVSVIDNLSIGKIDNLNSVLHAINFIEADIRSDEIRECFKDIDCVIHLILNL' A
#
# COMPACT_ATOMS: atom_id res chain seq x y z
N MET A 1 -1.38 -9.52 -1.15
CA MET A 1 -1.05 -8.78 0.08
C MET A 1 -1.53 -7.34 -0.03
N LEU A 2 -2.05 -6.81 1.03
CA LEU A 2 -2.48 -5.43 1.12
C LEU A 2 -1.57 -4.68 2.10
N VAL A 3 -1.00 -3.56 1.64
CA VAL A 3 -0.15 -2.71 2.48
C VAL A 3 -0.84 -1.36 2.64
N THR A 4 -1.13 -0.96 3.86
CA THR A 4 -1.67 0.36 4.15
C THR A 4 -0.51 1.28 4.55
N GLY A 5 -0.51 2.51 4.03
CA GLY A 5 0.62 3.42 4.24
C GLY A 5 1.85 3.06 3.40
N GLY A 6 1.66 2.35 2.28
CA GLY A 6 2.76 1.85 1.46
C GLY A 6 3.51 2.92 0.66
N ALA A 7 2.99 4.14 0.58
CA ALA A 7 3.67 5.22 -0.14
C ALA A 7 4.65 6.01 0.75
N GLY A 8 4.73 5.71 2.05
CA GLY A 8 5.73 6.28 2.94
C GLY A 8 7.11 5.69 2.67
N PHE A 9 8.14 6.26 3.30
CA PHE A 9 9.52 5.83 3.06
C PHE A 9 9.73 4.35 3.41
N ILE A 10 9.34 3.94 4.62
CA ILE A 10 9.49 2.55 5.06
C ILE A 10 8.55 1.63 4.27
N GLY A 11 7.31 2.06 4.07
CA GLY A 11 6.31 1.28 3.35
C GLY A 11 6.70 1.02 1.91
N SER A 12 7.26 2.02 1.23
CA SER A 12 7.67 1.85 -0.16
C SER A 12 8.80 0.81 -0.31
N HIS A 13 9.74 0.79 0.62
CA HIS A 13 10.80 -0.22 0.62
C HIS A 13 10.22 -1.62 0.86
N LEU A 14 9.26 -1.75 1.77
CA LEU A 14 8.60 -3.02 2.00
C LEU A 14 7.83 -3.49 0.76
N VAL A 15 7.12 -2.57 0.10
CA VAL A 15 6.38 -2.91 -1.12
C VAL A 15 7.33 -3.41 -2.21
N GLU A 16 8.47 -2.74 -2.41
CA GLU A 16 9.47 -3.19 -3.37
C GLU A 16 9.95 -4.62 -3.05
N LEU A 17 10.24 -4.89 -1.78
CA LEU A 17 10.68 -6.20 -1.35
C LEU A 17 9.63 -7.28 -1.62
N LEU A 18 8.36 -6.99 -1.34
CA LEU A 18 7.28 -7.93 -1.58
C LEU A 18 7.09 -8.21 -3.07
N VAL A 19 7.15 -7.17 -3.90
CA VAL A 19 7.05 -7.33 -5.35
C VAL A 19 8.22 -8.17 -5.89
N ASP A 20 9.43 -7.90 -5.42
CA ASP A 20 10.63 -8.62 -5.85
C ASP A 20 10.56 -10.12 -5.46
N ASN A 21 9.82 -10.45 -4.42
CA ASN A 21 9.61 -11.83 -4.00
C ASN A 21 8.39 -12.49 -4.65
N GLY A 22 7.81 -11.86 -5.64
CA GLY A 22 6.73 -12.44 -6.44
C GLY A 22 5.34 -12.32 -5.86
N HIS A 23 5.15 -11.52 -4.82
CA HIS A 23 3.83 -11.30 -4.23
C HIS A 23 3.00 -10.32 -5.06
N LYS A 24 1.69 -10.57 -5.11
CA LYS A 24 0.75 -9.57 -5.63
C LYS A 24 0.45 -8.58 -4.51
N VAL A 25 0.73 -7.32 -4.76
CA VAL A 25 0.63 -6.28 -3.73
C VAL A 25 -0.39 -5.22 -4.15
N SER A 26 -1.30 -4.92 -3.24
CA SER A 26 -2.17 -3.73 -3.31
C SER A 26 -1.73 -2.76 -2.23
N VAL A 27 -1.72 -1.48 -2.54
CA VAL A 27 -1.30 -0.42 -1.62
C VAL A 27 -2.44 0.56 -1.44
N ILE A 28 -2.78 0.88 -0.19
CA ILE A 28 -3.72 1.95 0.14
C ILE A 28 -2.95 3.03 0.89
N ASP A 29 -3.03 4.26 0.42
CA ASP A 29 -2.42 5.41 1.07
C ASP A 29 -3.21 6.65 0.72
N ASN A 30 -3.39 7.54 1.68
CA ASN A 30 -4.05 8.83 1.42
C ASN A 30 -3.05 9.91 0.99
N LEU A 31 -1.78 9.58 0.91
CA LEU A 31 -0.68 10.46 0.49
C LEU A 31 -0.50 11.69 1.37
N SER A 32 -0.99 11.67 2.61
CA SER A 32 -0.82 12.80 3.52
C SER A 32 0.62 12.99 3.97
N ILE A 33 1.36 11.89 4.10
CA ILE A 33 2.78 11.90 4.48
C ILE A 33 3.61 11.29 3.35
N GLY A 34 3.14 10.17 2.79
CA GLY A 34 3.82 9.48 1.71
C GLY A 34 3.63 10.17 0.37
N LYS A 35 4.44 9.77 -0.60
CA LYS A 35 4.36 10.26 -1.97
C LYS A 35 4.33 9.07 -2.92
N ILE A 36 3.48 9.17 -3.94
CA ILE A 36 3.40 8.11 -4.95
C ILE A 36 4.75 7.91 -5.66
N ASP A 37 5.57 8.96 -5.76
CA ASP A 37 6.90 8.86 -6.35
C ASP A 37 7.79 7.85 -5.63
N ASN A 38 7.56 7.58 -4.36
CA ASN A 38 8.28 6.56 -3.61
C ASN A 38 8.05 5.15 -4.17
N LEU A 39 6.97 4.96 -4.93
CA LEU A 39 6.58 3.68 -5.51
C LEU A 39 6.86 3.59 -7.01
N ASN A 40 7.52 4.59 -7.61
CA ASN A 40 7.71 4.65 -9.06
C ASN A 40 8.32 3.37 -9.66
N SER A 41 9.28 2.77 -8.98
CA SER A 41 9.96 1.58 -9.49
C SER A 41 9.07 0.34 -9.58
N VAL A 42 7.99 0.31 -8.80
CA VAL A 42 7.11 -0.86 -8.72
C VAL A 42 5.65 -0.54 -9.06
N LEU A 43 5.36 0.70 -9.43
CA LEU A 43 3.98 1.15 -9.65
C LEU A 43 3.26 0.31 -10.71
N HIS A 44 3.99 -0.16 -11.72
CA HIS A 44 3.45 -1.02 -12.78
C HIS A 44 3.09 -2.44 -12.28
N ALA A 45 3.61 -2.83 -11.13
CA ALA A 45 3.44 -4.18 -10.60
C ALA A 45 2.51 -4.24 -9.39
N ILE A 46 1.95 -3.10 -8.97
CA ILE A 46 1.07 -3.02 -7.81
C ILE A 46 -0.29 -2.46 -8.21
N ASN A 47 -1.29 -2.67 -7.34
CA ASN A 47 -2.57 -2.00 -7.42
C ASN A 47 -2.57 -0.89 -6.37
N PHE A 48 -2.46 0.36 -6.83
CA PHE A 48 -2.42 1.51 -5.93
C PHE A 48 -3.80 2.13 -5.79
N ILE A 49 -4.22 2.37 -4.54
CA ILE A 49 -5.51 2.96 -4.21
C ILE A 49 -5.23 4.17 -3.31
N GLU A 50 -5.54 5.36 -3.82
CA GLU A 50 -5.48 6.57 -3.01
C GLU A 50 -6.80 6.70 -2.25
N ALA A 51 -6.76 6.39 -0.96
CA ALA A 51 -7.93 6.44 -0.10
C ALA A 51 -7.53 6.57 1.35
N ASP A 52 -8.45 7.10 2.15
CA ASP A 52 -8.32 7.10 3.60
C ASP A 52 -8.76 5.74 4.12
N ILE A 53 -7.92 5.11 4.95
CA ILE A 53 -8.23 3.79 5.52
C ILE A 53 -9.51 3.81 6.37
N ARG A 54 -9.95 4.98 6.82
CA ARG A 54 -11.19 5.14 7.58
C ARG A 54 -12.42 5.20 6.69
N SER A 55 -12.24 5.28 5.37
CA SER A 55 -13.35 5.34 4.42
C SER A 55 -14.05 3.98 4.31
N ASP A 56 -15.38 3.99 4.28
CA ASP A 56 -16.15 2.76 4.06
C ASP A 56 -15.89 2.16 2.67
N GLU A 57 -15.46 2.97 1.71
CA GLU A 57 -15.17 2.52 0.35
C GLU A 57 -14.05 1.51 0.28
N ILE A 58 -13.15 1.47 1.27
CA ILE A 58 -12.03 0.55 1.26
C ILE A 58 -12.40 -0.88 1.63
N ARG A 59 -13.63 -1.14 2.09
CA ARG A 59 -14.05 -2.49 2.46
C ARG A 59 -13.85 -3.48 1.32
N GLU A 60 -14.12 -3.06 0.10
CA GLU A 60 -13.92 -3.92 -1.07
C GLU A 60 -12.44 -4.29 -1.28
N CYS A 61 -11.54 -3.43 -0.83
CA CYS A 61 -10.10 -3.66 -0.95
C CYS A 61 -9.61 -4.81 -0.08
N PHE A 62 -10.38 -5.19 0.94
CA PHE A 62 -10.02 -6.29 1.85
C PHE A 62 -10.56 -7.64 1.40
N LYS A 63 -11.39 -7.68 0.34
CA LYS A 63 -11.88 -8.96 -0.19
C LYS A 63 -10.73 -9.75 -0.81
N ASP A 64 -10.71 -11.03 -0.53
CA ASP A 64 -9.73 -11.97 -1.11
C ASP A 64 -8.27 -11.64 -0.77
N ILE A 65 -8.07 -10.88 0.32
CA ILE A 65 -6.73 -10.54 0.81
C ILE A 65 -6.30 -11.52 1.90
N ASP A 66 -5.19 -12.19 1.67
CA ASP A 66 -4.65 -13.18 2.60
C ASP A 66 -3.84 -12.55 3.73
N CYS A 67 -3.25 -11.38 3.49
CA CYS A 67 -2.38 -10.73 4.46
C CYS A 67 -2.48 -9.20 4.34
N VAL A 68 -2.62 -8.54 5.47
CA VAL A 68 -2.65 -7.07 5.55
C VAL A 68 -1.48 -6.60 6.41
N ILE A 69 -0.68 -5.69 5.87
CA ILE A 69 0.39 -5.03 6.61
C ILE A 69 0.01 -3.57 6.79
N HIS A 70 -0.14 -3.15 8.03
CA HIS A 70 -0.63 -1.82 8.38
C HIS A 70 0.53 -0.95 8.87
N LEU A 71 0.88 0.07 8.08
CA LEU A 71 2.03 0.93 8.34
C LEU A 71 1.65 2.39 8.60
N ILE A 72 0.43 2.63 9.07
CA ILE A 72 0.00 3.98 9.37
C ILE A 72 0.52 4.39 10.74
N LEU A 73 1.27 5.48 10.75
CA LEU A 73 1.73 6.10 11.99
C LEU A 73 0.66 7.04 12.49
N ASN A 74 0.15 6.80 13.68
CA ASN A 74 -0.70 7.74 14.40
C ASN A 74 0.21 8.67 15.19
N LEU A 75 0.36 9.84 14.68
CA LEU A 75 1.06 10.90 15.40
C LEU A 75 0.05 11.80 16.12
#